data_76eccab2bf07cb3886a7724ffe9bba10
#
_entry.id   76eccab2bf07cb3886a7724ffe9bba10
#
_cell.length_a   1.000
_cell.length_b   1.000
_cell.length_c   1.000
_cell.angle_alpha   90.00
_cell.angle_beta   90.00
_cell.angle_gamma   90.00
#
_symmetry.space_group_name_H-M   'P 1'
#
loop_
_entity.id
_entity.type
_entity.pdbx_description
1 polymer ?
#
loop_
_entity_poly.entity_id
_entity_poly.type
_entity_poly.pdbx_seq_one_letter_code
_entity_poly.pdbx_strand_id
1 'polypeptide(L)'
;KQRGLQPMELKRIARLARAGDRVLTWFAGFLVLLMLLYGGYSLWDTNNVMNGGFISDELLHYKPTGTNDCARLQDLMAKNPDVVGWVTIDGTNIDYPFVQGKDNQEYLNKNVLGESAVSGAVFLDTRNSRAMTDPYNLLYAHHMDNGAMFGDVDRFLDRGFFDLHRTGTLYTKDGAFRLRIVAVCSFAASDDIIFGPGNLDQASMQTLLTHISQTAVHADMDDVGPDSRIIALSTCSDKTNGRRALIAEVL
;
A
#
# COMPACT_ATOMS: atom_id res chain seq x y z
N LYS A 1 76.71 11.47 -14.67
CA LYS A 1 76.90 10.11 -14.16
C LYS A 1 75.58 9.65 -13.51
N GLN A 2 74.76 8.96 -14.28
CA GLN A 2 73.55 8.28 -13.70
C GLN A 2 74.08 7.04 -12.93
N ARG A 3 73.96 7.06 -11.61
CA ARG A 3 74.12 5.86 -10.78
C ARG A 3 72.98 4.91 -11.05
N GLY A 4 73.24 3.89 -11.86
CA GLY A 4 72.31 2.77 -12.01
C GLY A 4 72.12 2.07 -10.67
N LEU A 5 70.85 1.74 -10.33
CA LEU A 5 70.48 1.00 -9.10
C LEU A 5 71.18 -0.35 -9.09
N GLN A 6 71.78 -0.74 -7.96
CA GLN A 6 72.46 -2.02 -7.78
C GLN A 6 71.46 -3.19 -7.99
N PRO A 7 71.85 -4.32 -8.56
CA PRO A 7 71.02 -5.48 -8.87
C PRO A 7 70.27 -6.01 -7.65
N MET A 8 70.77 -5.81 -6.45
CA MET A 8 70.16 -6.21 -5.19
C MET A 8 68.99 -5.30 -4.78
N GLU A 9 69.06 -4.00 -5.05
CA GLU A 9 67.98 -3.01 -4.81
C GLU A 9 66.84 -3.22 -5.78
N LEU A 10 67.10 -3.52 -7.05
CA LEU A 10 66.07 -3.85 -8.04
C LEU A 10 65.26 -5.10 -7.65
N LYS A 11 65.92 -6.13 -7.12
CA LYS A 11 65.23 -7.34 -6.62
C LYS A 11 64.40 -7.05 -5.40
N ARG A 12 64.78 -6.13 -4.53
CA ARG A 12 64.03 -5.72 -3.33
C ARG A 12 62.79 -4.91 -3.72
N ILE A 13 62.92 -3.96 -4.63
CA ILE A 13 61.80 -3.17 -5.18
C ILE A 13 60.82 -4.09 -5.89
N ALA A 14 61.27 -5.04 -6.71
CA ALA A 14 60.39 -5.99 -7.40
C ALA A 14 59.65 -6.96 -6.43
N ARG A 15 60.22 -7.29 -5.27
CA ARG A 15 59.51 -8.07 -4.23
C ARG A 15 58.46 -7.23 -3.54
N LEU A 16 58.76 -5.97 -3.18
CA LEU A 16 57.82 -5.04 -2.56
C LEU A 16 56.66 -4.73 -3.50
N ALA A 17 56.93 -4.50 -4.78
CA ALA A 17 55.88 -4.27 -5.78
C ALA A 17 54.94 -5.48 -5.91
N ARG A 18 55.49 -6.71 -5.98
CA ARG A 18 54.67 -7.94 -6.01
C ARG A 18 53.87 -8.19 -4.72
N ALA A 19 54.42 -7.82 -3.57
CA ALA A 19 53.70 -7.90 -2.31
C ALA A 19 52.55 -6.88 -2.26
N GLY A 20 52.78 -5.63 -2.70
CA GLY A 20 51.75 -4.60 -2.81
C GLY A 20 50.62 -4.99 -3.79
N ASP A 21 50.98 -5.55 -4.94
CA ASP A 21 50.05 -6.03 -5.95
C ASP A 21 49.15 -7.17 -5.40
N ARG A 22 49.69 -8.10 -4.64
CA ARG A 22 48.90 -9.14 -3.95
C ARG A 22 47.95 -8.55 -2.94
N VAL A 23 48.40 -7.61 -2.11
CA VAL A 23 47.54 -6.95 -1.12
C VAL A 23 46.37 -6.20 -1.80
N LEU A 24 46.68 -5.47 -2.87
CA LEU A 24 45.67 -4.78 -3.67
C LEU A 24 44.68 -5.76 -4.30
N THR A 25 45.15 -6.88 -4.85
CA THR A 25 44.26 -7.92 -5.42
C THR A 25 43.36 -8.54 -4.39
N TRP A 26 43.90 -8.88 -3.21
CA TRP A 26 43.08 -9.40 -2.11
C TRP A 26 42.08 -8.37 -1.61
N PHE A 27 42.47 -7.11 -1.48
CA PHE A 27 41.60 -6.02 -1.08
C PHE A 27 40.48 -5.78 -2.09
N ALA A 28 40.81 -5.76 -3.38
CA ALA A 28 39.81 -5.66 -4.45
C ALA A 28 38.84 -6.84 -4.44
N GLY A 29 39.35 -8.09 -4.27
CA GLY A 29 38.52 -9.28 -4.14
C GLY A 29 37.59 -9.22 -2.93
N PHE A 30 38.06 -8.72 -1.78
CA PHE A 30 37.26 -8.51 -0.59
C PHE A 30 36.14 -7.47 -0.81
N LEU A 31 36.44 -6.35 -1.49
CA LEU A 31 35.41 -5.34 -1.82
C LEU A 31 34.37 -5.90 -2.76
N VAL A 32 34.74 -6.67 -3.77
CA VAL A 32 33.79 -7.34 -4.68
C VAL A 32 32.90 -8.30 -3.90
N LEU A 33 33.46 -9.10 -2.97
CA LEU A 33 32.69 -9.99 -2.12
C LEU A 33 31.69 -9.23 -1.26
N LEU A 34 32.09 -8.12 -0.64
CA LEU A 34 31.19 -7.27 0.15
C LEU A 34 30.04 -6.70 -0.71
N MET A 35 30.34 -6.26 -1.94
CA MET A 35 29.31 -5.77 -2.86
C MET A 35 28.31 -6.87 -3.24
N LEU A 36 28.79 -8.09 -3.47
CA LEU A 36 27.93 -9.24 -3.78
C LEU A 36 27.03 -9.62 -2.59
N LEU A 37 27.60 -9.64 -1.38
CA LEU A 37 26.83 -9.92 -0.16
C LEU A 37 25.77 -8.84 0.10
N TYR A 38 26.14 -7.56 -0.06
CA TYR A 38 25.23 -6.45 0.08
C TYR A 38 24.12 -6.48 -0.99
N GLY A 39 24.48 -6.74 -2.26
CA GLY A 39 23.53 -6.87 -3.35
C GLY A 39 22.55 -8.03 -3.12
N GLY A 40 23.06 -9.20 -2.69
CA GLY A 40 22.23 -10.37 -2.33
C GLY A 40 21.29 -10.07 -1.17
N TYR A 41 21.78 -9.42 -0.11
CA TYR A 41 20.97 -8.99 1.01
C TYR A 41 19.87 -7.98 0.57
N SER A 42 20.24 -6.98 -0.24
CA SER A 42 19.30 -5.97 -0.72
C SER A 42 18.17 -6.57 -1.57
N LEU A 43 18.49 -7.54 -2.44
CA LEU A 43 17.49 -8.26 -3.23
C LEU A 43 16.56 -9.10 -2.35
N TRP A 44 17.10 -9.79 -1.36
CA TRP A 44 16.33 -10.59 -0.40
C TRP A 44 15.40 -9.70 0.44
N ASP A 45 15.91 -8.57 0.96
CA ASP A 45 15.14 -7.60 1.74
C ASP A 45 14.01 -6.99 0.92
N THR A 46 14.29 -6.55 -0.31
CA THR A 46 13.28 -6.03 -1.24
C THR A 46 12.19 -7.07 -1.51
N ASN A 47 12.56 -8.32 -1.76
CA ASN A 47 11.60 -9.40 -2.00
C ASN A 47 10.72 -9.67 -0.76
N ASN A 48 11.29 -9.61 0.44
CA ASN A 48 10.52 -9.78 1.68
C ASN A 48 9.52 -8.64 1.90
N VAL A 49 9.94 -7.39 1.66
CA VAL A 49 9.04 -6.22 1.75
C VAL A 49 7.90 -6.34 0.74
N MET A 50 8.20 -6.70 -0.51
CA MET A 50 7.20 -6.85 -1.57
C MET A 50 6.19 -7.97 -1.25
N ASN A 51 6.65 -9.11 -0.75
CA ASN A 51 5.78 -10.22 -0.37
C ASN A 51 5.00 -9.93 0.93
N GLY A 52 5.58 -9.18 1.86
CA GLY A 52 4.94 -8.76 3.11
C GLY A 52 3.76 -7.80 2.95
N GLY A 53 3.56 -7.25 1.73
CA GLY A 53 2.38 -6.44 1.40
C GLY A 53 1.12 -7.25 1.12
N PHE A 54 1.23 -8.55 0.81
CA PHE A 54 0.07 -9.42 0.64
C PHE A 54 -0.46 -9.91 1.99
N ILE A 55 -1.77 -10.22 2.01
CA ILE A 55 -2.39 -10.81 3.18
C ILE A 55 -1.75 -12.17 3.49
N SER A 56 -1.40 -12.41 4.76
CA SER A 56 -0.86 -13.71 5.19
C SER A 56 -1.97 -14.74 5.40
N ASP A 57 -1.62 -16.03 5.26
CA ASP A 57 -2.55 -17.13 5.54
C ASP A 57 -3.09 -17.09 6.98
N GLU A 58 -2.28 -16.61 7.93
CA GLU A 58 -2.70 -16.43 9.32
C GLU A 58 -3.81 -15.37 9.43
N LEU A 59 -3.69 -14.24 8.73
CA LEU A 59 -4.70 -13.19 8.72
C LEU A 59 -5.97 -13.62 7.98
N LEU A 60 -5.85 -14.40 6.91
CA LEU A 60 -7.01 -14.95 6.19
C LEU A 60 -7.94 -15.80 7.09
N HIS A 61 -7.41 -16.37 8.16
CA HIS A 61 -8.21 -17.08 9.18
C HIS A 61 -9.28 -16.19 9.84
N TYR A 62 -9.04 -14.87 9.90
CA TYR A 62 -9.96 -13.89 10.49
C TYR A 62 -10.93 -13.28 9.49
N LYS A 63 -10.78 -13.60 8.20
CA LYS A 63 -11.69 -13.11 7.18
C LYS A 63 -13.08 -13.70 7.39
N PRO A 64 -14.16 -12.85 7.41
CA PRO A 64 -15.52 -13.35 7.42
C PRO A 64 -15.82 -14.19 6.20
N THR A 65 -16.56 -15.31 6.39
CA THR A 65 -16.88 -16.26 5.31
C THR A 65 -18.31 -16.12 4.79
N GLY A 66 -19.11 -15.21 5.36
CA GLY A 66 -20.50 -14.99 4.95
C GLY A 66 -21.04 -13.67 5.48
N THR A 67 -22.24 -13.31 5.02
CA THR A 67 -22.88 -12.03 5.34
C THR A 67 -23.22 -11.85 6.81
N ASN A 68 -23.37 -12.94 7.55
CA ASN A 68 -23.76 -12.92 8.98
C ASN A 68 -22.67 -13.50 9.90
N ASP A 69 -21.52 -13.89 9.39
CA ASP A 69 -20.45 -14.50 10.18
C ASP A 69 -19.30 -13.50 10.39
N CYS A 70 -19.53 -12.56 11.30
CA CYS A 70 -18.49 -11.61 11.72
C CYS A 70 -17.66 -12.11 12.92
N ALA A 71 -17.88 -13.34 13.41
CA ALA A 71 -17.17 -13.86 14.59
C ALA A 71 -15.65 -13.84 14.40
N ARG A 72 -15.15 -14.27 13.25
CA ARG A 72 -13.71 -14.23 12.93
C ARG A 72 -13.12 -12.82 12.95
N LEU A 73 -13.86 -11.84 12.41
CA LEU A 73 -13.45 -10.43 12.47
C LEU A 73 -13.44 -9.92 13.92
N GLN A 74 -14.38 -10.34 14.75
CA GLN A 74 -14.41 -10.02 16.17
C GLN A 74 -13.20 -10.62 16.90
N ASP A 75 -12.74 -11.81 16.54
CA ASP A 75 -11.53 -12.42 17.09
C ASP A 75 -10.28 -11.58 16.72
N LEU A 76 -10.22 -11.02 15.51
CA LEU A 76 -9.16 -10.09 15.13
C LEU A 76 -9.24 -8.77 15.90
N MET A 77 -10.46 -8.23 16.07
CA MET A 77 -10.71 -7.02 16.88
C MET A 77 -10.33 -7.23 18.36
N ALA A 78 -10.47 -8.45 18.89
CA ALA A 78 -10.03 -8.77 20.23
C ALA A 78 -8.48 -8.79 20.37
N LYS A 79 -7.75 -9.11 19.28
CA LYS A 79 -6.28 -9.05 19.24
C LYS A 79 -5.77 -7.62 19.08
N ASN A 80 -6.40 -6.85 18.21
CA ASN A 80 -6.12 -5.44 18.03
C ASN A 80 -7.42 -4.63 18.03
N PRO A 81 -7.71 -3.86 19.10
CA PRO A 81 -8.90 -3.03 19.18
C PRO A 81 -9.01 -1.93 18.11
N ASP A 82 -7.91 -1.62 17.41
CA ASP A 82 -7.92 -0.66 16.31
C ASP A 82 -8.51 -1.21 15.02
N VAL A 83 -8.71 -2.52 14.91
CA VAL A 83 -9.39 -3.13 13.76
C VAL A 83 -10.84 -2.64 13.69
N VAL A 84 -11.24 -2.20 12.49
CA VAL A 84 -12.57 -1.66 12.21
C VAL A 84 -13.38 -2.59 11.33
N GLY A 85 -12.74 -3.23 10.35
CA GLY A 85 -13.42 -4.06 9.38
C GLY A 85 -12.47 -4.78 8.44
N TRP A 86 -13.06 -5.29 7.34
CA TRP A 86 -12.37 -5.96 6.25
C TRP A 86 -12.95 -5.50 4.92
N VAL A 87 -12.11 -5.20 3.94
CA VAL A 87 -12.54 -4.79 2.60
C VAL A 87 -12.01 -5.77 1.56
N THR A 88 -12.87 -6.15 0.62
CA THR A 88 -12.50 -6.96 -0.54
C THR A 88 -12.98 -6.30 -1.82
N ILE A 89 -12.19 -6.37 -2.89
CA ILE A 89 -12.61 -6.01 -4.25
C ILE A 89 -12.41 -7.22 -5.14
N ASP A 90 -13.48 -7.71 -5.73
CA ASP A 90 -13.49 -8.96 -6.47
C ASP A 90 -12.57 -8.92 -7.70
N GLY A 91 -11.79 -9.99 -7.89
CA GLY A 91 -10.84 -10.10 -9.00
C GLY A 91 -9.56 -9.29 -8.86
N THR A 92 -9.27 -8.80 -7.65
CA THR A 92 -8.04 -8.08 -7.29
C THR A 92 -7.37 -8.69 -6.08
N ASN A 93 -6.15 -8.20 -5.76
CA ASN A 93 -5.47 -8.50 -4.51
C ASN A 93 -5.95 -7.64 -3.33
N ILE A 94 -6.92 -6.74 -3.53
CA ILE A 94 -7.49 -5.92 -2.44
C ILE A 94 -8.41 -6.81 -1.61
N ASP A 95 -7.84 -7.39 -0.56
CA ASP A 95 -8.50 -8.32 0.37
C ASP A 95 -7.83 -8.21 1.74
N TYR A 96 -8.18 -7.15 2.50
CA TYR A 96 -7.44 -6.75 3.69
C TYR A 96 -8.36 -6.38 4.85
N PRO A 97 -7.98 -6.73 6.10
CA PRO A 97 -8.51 -6.05 7.28
C PRO A 97 -8.03 -4.60 7.29
N PHE A 98 -8.84 -3.70 7.85
CA PHE A 98 -8.44 -2.32 8.03
C PHE A 98 -8.63 -1.85 9.47
N VAL A 99 -7.78 -0.91 9.85
CA VAL A 99 -7.67 -0.37 11.21
C VAL A 99 -8.01 1.12 11.23
N GLN A 100 -8.20 1.69 12.42
CA GLN A 100 -8.18 3.14 12.61
C GLN A 100 -7.32 3.46 13.83
N GLY A 101 -6.17 4.08 13.59
CA GLY A 101 -5.24 4.51 14.63
C GLY A 101 -5.64 5.84 15.26
N LYS A 102 -4.76 6.37 16.11
CA LYS A 102 -4.91 7.69 16.75
C LYS A 102 -4.74 8.85 15.76
N ASP A 103 -4.01 8.62 14.68
CA ASP A 103 -3.78 9.57 13.58
C ASP A 103 -3.57 8.81 12.26
N ASN A 104 -3.58 9.54 11.13
CA ASN A 104 -3.43 8.98 9.80
C ASN A 104 -1.97 8.57 9.45
N GLN A 105 -1.05 8.57 10.41
CA GLN A 105 0.35 8.18 10.20
C GLN A 105 0.71 6.88 10.93
N GLU A 106 -0.04 6.51 11.97
CA GLU A 106 0.29 5.40 12.85
C GLU A 106 0.46 4.08 12.09
N TYR A 107 -0.44 3.77 11.17
CA TYR A 107 -0.45 2.51 10.42
C TYR A 107 0.24 2.58 9.05
N LEU A 108 0.95 3.66 8.76
CA LEU A 108 1.81 3.72 7.57
C LEU A 108 2.99 2.74 7.63
N ASN A 109 3.47 2.41 8.82
CA ASN A 109 4.61 1.52 9.05
C ASN A 109 4.34 0.44 10.12
N LYS A 110 3.07 0.10 10.32
CA LYS A 110 2.63 -0.99 11.19
C LYS A 110 1.64 -1.88 10.44
N ASN A 111 1.74 -3.19 10.65
CA ASN A 111 0.73 -4.13 10.16
C ASN A 111 -0.56 -4.05 11.01
N VAL A 112 -1.58 -4.80 10.61
CA VAL A 112 -2.88 -4.85 11.31
C VAL A 112 -2.78 -5.33 12.77
N LEU A 113 -1.71 -6.03 13.16
CA LEU A 113 -1.47 -6.47 14.54
C LEU A 113 -0.70 -5.44 15.38
N GLY A 114 -0.35 -4.27 14.78
CA GLY A 114 0.41 -3.21 15.43
C GLY A 114 1.93 -3.42 15.42
N GLU A 115 2.44 -4.42 14.73
CA GLU A 115 3.86 -4.71 14.58
C GLU A 115 4.48 -3.86 13.46
N SER A 116 5.79 -3.60 13.55
CA SER A 116 6.51 -2.83 12.51
C SER A 116 6.49 -3.56 11.17
N ALA A 117 5.99 -2.89 10.14
CA ALA A 117 5.92 -3.40 8.77
C ALA A 117 6.04 -2.26 7.76
N VAL A 118 6.97 -2.36 6.82
CA VAL A 118 7.20 -1.32 5.78
C VAL A 118 6.01 -1.17 4.84
N SER A 119 5.27 -2.26 4.58
CA SER A 119 4.03 -2.24 3.81
C SER A 119 2.87 -1.53 4.51
N GLY A 120 2.97 -1.28 5.82
CA GLY A 120 1.88 -0.72 6.61
C GLY A 120 0.66 -1.63 6.71
N ALA A 121 -0.47 -1.03 7.02
CA ALA A 121 -1.80 -1.65 6.97
C ALA A 121 -2.76 -0.78 6.14
N VAL A 122 -3.91 -1.32 5.76
CA VAL A 122 -5.04 -0.51 5.30
C VAL A 122 -5.65 0.19 6.51
N PHE A 123 -5.89 1.50 6.43
CA PHE A 123 -6.44 2.24 7.55
C PHE A 123 -7.52 3.26 7.14
N LEU A 124 -8.49 3.43 8.03
CA LEU A 124 -9.57 4.40 7.91
C LEU A 124 -9.11 5.77 8.38
N ASP A 125 -9.49 6.82 7.67
CA ASP A 125 -9.21 8.21 8.08
C ASP A 125 -9.76 8.47 9.50
N THR A 126 -8.97 9.12 10.33
CA THR A 126 -9.32 9.37 11.74
C THR A 126 -10.52 10.29 11.95
N ARG A 127 -10.93 11.04 10.93
CA ARG A 127 -12.15 11.87 10.95
C ARG A 127 -13.42 11.04 10.72
N ASN A 128 -13.27 9.82 10.16
CA ASN A 128 -14.42 8.92 9.97
C ASN A 128 -14.85 8.25 11.27
N SER A 129 -16.13 8.00 11.37
CA SER A 129 -16.70 7.14 12.40
C SER A 129 -16.23 5.70 12.24
N ARG A 130 -15.74 5.09 13.34
CA ARG A 130 -15.39 3.65 13.35
C ARG A 130 -16.57 2.72 13.02
N ALA A 131 -17.80 3.23 13.15
CA ALA A 131 -19.00 2.48 12.78
C ALA A 131 -19.21 2.42 11.25
N MET A 132 -18.39 3.08 10.46
CA MET A 132 -18.53 3.15 9.00
C MET A 132 -19.89 3.67 8.53
N THR A 133 -20.52 4.53 9.33
CA THR A 133 -21.86 5.09 9.07
C THR A 133 -21.84 6.45 8.39
N ASP A 134 -20.67 7.06 8.23
CA ASP A 134 -20.55 8.34 7.56
C ASP A 134 -20.99 8.24 6.09
N PRO A 135 -21.58 9.30 5.52
CA PRO A 135 -21.88 9.37 4.08
C PRO A 135 -20.65 9.16 3.21
N TYR A 136 -19.47 9.65 3.66
CA TYR A 136 -18.20 9.47 2.95
C TYR A 136 -17.12 8.90 3.88
N ASN A 137 -16.61 7.72 3.53
CA ASN A 137 -15.56 7.01 4.26
C ASN A 137 -14.31 6.91 3.37
N LEU A 138 -13.13 7.07 3.95
CA LEU A 138 -11.88 7.08 3.22
C LEU A 138 -10.88 6.10 3.83
N LEU A 139 -10.50 5.09 3.06
CA LEU A 139 -9.44 4.16 3.39
C LEU A 139 -8.15 4.54 2.67
N TYR A 140 -7.03 4.36 3.35
CA TYR A 140 -5.69 4.54 2.83
C TYR A 140 -4.90 3.24 2.87
N ALA A 141 -4.04 3.05 1.89
CA ALA A 141 -2.98 2.05 1.92
C ALA A 141 -1.82 2.45 1.01
N HIS A 142 -0.67 1.83 1.19
CA HIS A 142 0.46 1.99 0.28
C HIS A 142 0.12 1.48 -1.12
N HIS A 143 0.72 2.11 -2.12
CA HIS A 143 0.84 1.56 -3.46
C HIS A 143 2.05 0.63 -3.52
N MET A 144 1.86 -0.59 -4.00
CA MET A 144 2.94 -1.53 -4.26
C MET A 144 2.87 -2.01 -5.71
N ASP A 145 4.00 -1.92 -6.43
CA ASP A 145 4.08 -2.22 -7.88
C ASP A 145 3.73 -3.69 -8.21
N ASN A 146 3.82 -4.60 -7.22
CA ASN A 146 3.42 -6.00 -7.36
C ASN A 146 1.91 -6.25 -7.16
N GLY A 147 1.12 -5.19 -7.02
CA GLY A 147 -0.33 -5.27 -6.83
C GLY A 147 -0.78 -5.49 -5.39
N ALA A 148 0.16 -5.62 -4.43
CA ALA A 148 -0.18 -5.72 -3.02
C ALA A 148 -0.74 -4.41 -2.45
N MET A 149 -1.35 -4.48 -1.29
CA MET A 149 -2.04 -3.38 -0.65
C MET A 149 -3.09 -2.76 -1.61
N PHE A 150 -2.99 -1.48 -1.95
CA PHE A 150 -3.86 -0.85 -2.95
C PHE A 150 -3.18 -0.70 -4.32
N GLY A 151 -2.13 -1.48 -4.61
CA GLY A 151 -1.45 -1.46 -5.92
C GLY A 151 -2.39 -1.80 -7.08
N ASP A 152 -3.33 -2.72 -6.89
CA ASP A 152 -4.31 -3.11 -7.92
C ASP A 152 -5.34 -2.02 -8.26
N VAL A 153 -5.40 -0.90 -7.52
CA VAL A 153 -6.20 0.28 -7.92
C VAL A 153 -5.80 0.76 -9.31
N ASP A 154 -4.54 0.64 -9.68
CA ASP A 154 -4.02 1.05 -10.99
C ASP A 154 -4.60 0.24 -12.15
N ARG A 155 -5.00 -1.00 -11.92
CA ARG A 155 -5.62 -1.84 -12.95
C ARG A 155 -6.97 -1.31 -13.43
N PHE A 156 -7.67 -0.56 -12.56
CA PHE A 156 -8.95 0.08 -12.90
C PHE A 156 -8.81 1.25 -13.88
N LEU A 157 -7.58 1.70 -14.18
CA LEU A 157 -7.33 2.67 -15.24
C LEU A 157 -7.52 2.06 -16.65
N ASP A 158 -7.48 0.73 -16.77
CA ASP A 158 -7.92 0.03 -17.98
C ASP A 158 -9.44 -0.06 -17.98
N ARG A 159 -10.07 0.41 -19.05
CA ARG A 159 -11.53 0.45 -19.19
C ARG A 159 -12.14 -0.95 -19.14
N GLY A 160 -11.52 -1.92 -19.79
CA GLY A 160 -12.00 -3.31 -19.80
C GLY A 160 -11.95 -3.92 -18.42
N PHE A 161 -10.88 -3.66 -17.66
CA PHE A 161 -10.77 -4.12 -16.28
C PHE A 161 -11.81 -3.45 -15.38
N PHE A 162 -12.00 -2.12 -15.48
CA PHE A 162 -13.02 -1.38 -14.74
C PHE A 162 -14.42 -1.95 -14.97
N ASP A 163 -14.79 -2.24 -16.23
CA ASP A 163 -16.12 -2.74 -16.56
C ASP A 163 -16.39 -4.17 -16.04
N LEU A 164 -15.35 -4.99 -15.90
CA LEU A 164 -15.46 -6.38 -15.46
C LEU A 164 -15.39 -6.57 -13.93
N HIS A 165 -14.79 -5.62 -13.18
CA HIS A 165 -14.51 -5.76 -11.76
C HIS A 165 -15.25 -4.70 -10.93
N ARG A 166 -16.59 -4.81 -10.93
CA ARG A 166 -17.48 -3.78 -10.36
C ARG A 166 -17.98 -4.08 -8.95
N THR A 167 -17.55 -5.18 -8.35
CA THR A 167 -18.10 -5.65 -7.08
C THR A 167 -17.03 -5.83 -6.01
N GLY A 168 -17.48 -5.79 -4.77
CA GLY A 168 -16.66 -6.06 -3.59
C GLY A 168 -17.52 -6.22 -2.35
N THR A 169 -16.89 -6.35 -1.20
CA THR A 169 -17.60 -6.49 0.08
C THR A 169 -16.86 -5.73 1.17
N LEU A 170 -17.62 -4.99 1.95
CA LEU A 170 -17.17 -4.34 3.18
C LEU A 170 -17.76 -5.12 4.37
N TYR A 171 -16.89 -5.69 5.20
CA TYR A 171 -17.28 -6.33 6.45
C TYR A 171 -16.99 -5.40 7.61
N THR A 172 -17.95 -5.24 8.48
CA THR A 172 -17.84 -4.49 9.74
C THR A 172 -18.34 -5.36 10.89
N LYS A 173 -18.27 -4.85 12.11
CA LYS A 173 -18.90 -5.53 13.27
C LYS A 173 -20.44 -5.70 13.13
N ASP A 174 -21.08 -4.86 12.31
CA ASP A 174 -22.51 -4.81 12.12
C ASP A 174 -23.02 -5.64 10.94
N GLY A 175 -22.10 -6.26 10.16
CA GLY A 175 -22.44 -7.12 9.04
C GLY A 175 -21.58 -6.91 7.81
N ALA A 176 -22.01 -7.54 6.71
CA ALA A 176 -21.39 -7.41 5.40
C ALA A 176 -22.28 -6.56 4.48
N PHE A 177 -21.64 -5.63 3.80
CA PHE A 177 -22.25 -4.71 2.85
C PHE A 177 -21.63 -4.95 1.48
N ARG A 178 -22.46 -5.02 0.45
CA ARG A 178 -21.95 -5.10 -0.93
C ARG A 178 -21.37 -3.75 -1.34
N LEU A 179 -20.26 -3.82 -2.08
CA LEU A 179 -19.68 -2.65 -2.73
C LEU A 179 -19.96 -2.70 -4.23
N ARG A 180 -20.35 -1.57 -4.79
CA ARG A 180 -20.44 -1.32 -6.22
C ARG A 180 -19.38 -0.29 -6.59
N ILE A 181 -18.39 -0.68 -7.39
CA ILE A 181 -17.37 0.23 -7.90
C ILE A 181 -18.02 1.19 -8.89
N VAL A 182 -17.92 2.48 -8.62
CA VAL A 182 -18.60 3.53 -9.39
C VAL A 182 -17.64 4.47 -10.11
N ALA A 183 -16.40 4.62 -9.64
CA ALA A 183 -15.40 5.41 -10.32
C ALA A 183 -13.98 5.00 -9.95
N VAL A 184 -13.01 5.32 -10.82
CA VAL A 184 -11.60 5.42 -10.50
C VAL A 184 -11.11 6.81 -10.84
N CYS A 185 -10.49 7.48 -9.86
CA CYS A 185 -10.07 8.88 -9.96
C CYS A 185 -8.55 9.02 -9.88
N SER A 186 -8.04 10.09 -10.50
CA SER A 186 -6.64 10.52 -10.36
C SER A 186 -6.63 12.00 -9.98
N PHE A 187 -5.95 12.35 -8.88
CA PHE A 187 -5.96 13.71 -8.31
C PHE A 187 -4.66 14.03 -7.57
N ALA A 188 -4.48 15.30 -7.19
CA ALA A 188 -3.33 15.74 -6.40
C ALA A 188 -3.49 15.33 -4.92
N ALA A 189 -2.39 15.10 -4.22
CA ALA A 189 -2.41 14.82 -2.78
C ALA A 189 -2.96 15.98 -1.92
N SER A 190 -3.06 17.18 -2.50
CA SER A 190 -3.63 18.38 -1.89
C SER A 190 -5.11 18.60 -2.21
N ASP A 191 -5.82 17.59 -2.70
CA ASP A 191 -7.24 17.68 -3.04
C ASP A 191 -8.11 17.61 -1.77
N ASP A 192 -8.50 18.77 -1.26
CA ASP A 192 -9.23 18.89 0.00
C ASP A 192 -10.66 18.31 -0.07
N ILE A 193 -11.24 18.17 -1.27
CA ILE A 193 -12.59 17.60 -1.45
C ILE A 193 -12.53 16.09 -1.23
N ILE A 194 -11.64 15.40 -1.94
CA ILE A 194 -11.46 13.95 -1.80
C ILE A 194 -10.91 13.60 -0.42
N PHE A 195 -9.97 14.41 0.11
CA PHE A 195 -9.39 14.17 1.44
C PHE A 195 -10.16 14.87 2.58
N GLY A 196 -11.45 15.12 2.39
CA GLY A 196 -12.37 15.66 3.38
C GLY A 196 -13.46 14.68 3.81
N PRO A 197 -13.14 13.44 4.29
CA PRO A 197 -14.16 12.46 4.67
C PRO A 197 -14.88 12.84 5.96
N GLY A 198 -15.98 12.14 6.21
CA GLY A 198 -16.73 12.23 7.45
C GLY A 198 -18.23 12.36 7.22
N ASN A 199 -18.90 12.95 8.21
CA ASN A 199 -20.34 13.16 8.19
C ASN A 199 -20.70 14.39 7.34
N LEU A 200 -20.63 14.25 6.03
CA LEU A 200 -20.98 15.30 5.07
C LEU A 200 -22.50 15.48 4.98
N ASP A 201 -22.94 16.74 4.89
CA ASP A 201 -24.34 17.04 4.54
C ASP A 201 -24.60 16.80 3.04
N GLN A 202 -25.86 16.87 2.63
CA GLN A 202 -26.25 16.62 1.24
C GLN A 202 -25.57 17.57 0.25
N ALA A 203 -25.36 18.84 0.60
CA ALA A 203 -24.71 19.80 -0.28
C ALA A 203 -23.20 19.47 -0.47
N SER A 204 -22.54 19.09 0.61
CA SER A 204 -21.15 18.63 0.58
C SER A 204 -21.00 17.30 -0.17
N MET A 205 -21.93 16.36 0.01
CA MET A 205 -21.97 15.12 -0.76
C MET A 205 -22.19 15.37 -2.25
N GLN A 206 -23.10 16.29 -2.62
CA GLN A 206 -23.27 16.67 -4.03
C GLN A 206 -22.00 17.28 -4.61
N THR A 207 -21.28 18.10 -3.85
CA THR A 207 -19.99 18.68 -4.25
C THR A 207 -18.95 17.59 -4.46
N LEU A 208 -18.84 16.64 -3.54
CA LEU A 208 -17.94 15.48 -3.64
C LEU A 208 -18.25 14.65 -4.90
N LEU A 209 -19.51 14.27 -5.12
CA LEU A 209 -19.91 13.45 -6.27
C LEU A 209 -19.66 14.17 -7.59
N THR A 210 -19.90 15.48 -7.66
CA THR A 210 -19.57 16.29 -8.83
C THR A 210 -18.05 16.30 -9.07
N HIS A 211 -17.26 16.47 -8.04
CA HIS A 211 -15.80 16.47 -8.12
C HIS A 211 -15.25 15.08 -8.54
N ILE A 212 -15.78 14.00 -7.98
CA ILE A 212 -15.46 12.62 -8.41
C ILE A 212 -15.74 12.47 -9.91
N SER A 213 -16.92 12.88 -10.39
CA SER A 213 -17.26 12.80 -11.81
C SER A 213 -16.30 13.59 -12.72
N GLN A 214 -15.79 14.73 -12.24
CA GLN A 214 -14.86 15.58 -13.01
C GLN A 214 -13.41 15.05 -13.01
N THR A 215 -13.01 14.33 -11.97
CA THR A 215 -11.65 13.79 -11.80
C THR A 215 -11.53 12.32 -12.16
N ALA A 216 -12.64 11.66 -12.45
CA ALA A 216 -12.68 10.24 -12.80
C ALA A 216 -12.00 9.98 -14.15
N VAL A 217 -11.12 8.97 -14.18
CA VAL A 217 -10.62 8.37 -15.42
C VAL A 217 -11.72 7.50 -16.06
N HIS A 218 -12.43 6.74 -15.21
CA HIS A 218 -13.63 6.00 -15.56
C HIS A 218 -14.67 6.18 -14.47
N ALA A 219 -15.93 6.38 -14.87
CA ALA A 219 -17.06 6.48 -13.97
C ALA A 219 -18.30 5.81 -14.55
N ASP A 220 -19.16 5.33 -13.64
CA ASP A 220 -20.52 4.87 -13.85
C ASP A 220 -21.30 5.19 -12.58
N MET A 221 -21.83 6.41 -12.54
CA MET A 221 -22.41 7.04 -11.34
C MET A 221 -23.88 7.40 -11.53
N ASP A 222 -24.56 6.87 -12.56
CA ASP A 222 -25.92 7.28 -12.93
C ASP A 222 -26.93 7.13 -11.77
N ASP A 223 -26.75 6.11 -10.93
CA ASP A 223 -27.61 5.82 -9.78
C ASP A 223 -27.03 6.29 -8.43
N VAL A 224 -25.95 7.10 -8.45
CA VAL A 224 -25.29 7.58 -7.22
C VAL A 224 -25.75 8.99 -6.91
N GLY A 225 -26.31 9.20 -5.73
CA GLY A 225 -26.82 10.48 -5.27
C GLY A 225 -26.28 10.91 -3.90
N PRO A 226 -26.66 12.13 -3.44
CA PRO A 226 -26.19 12.66 -2.16
C PRO A 226 -26.58 11.81 -0.93
N ASP A 227 -27.58 10.93 -1.07
CA ASP A 227 -28.00 10.00 -0.03
C ASP A 227 -27.23 8.66 -0.07
N SER A 228 -26.41 8.44 -1.10
CA SER A 228 -25.56 7.26 -1.22
C SER A 228 -24.44 7.30 -0.18
N ARG A 229 -24.10 6.15 0.38
CA ARG A 229 -22.92 5.98 1.22
C ARG A 229 -21.72 5.59 0.37
N ILE A 230 -20.68 6.40 0.40
CA ILE A 230 -19.48 6.25 -0.43
C ILE A 230 -18.29 5.81 0.41
N ILE A 231 -17.49 4.91 -0.14
CA ILE A 231 -16.17 4.56 0.36
C ILE A 231 -15.14 4.78 -0.75
N ALA A 232 -14.05 5.45 -0.42
CA ALA A 232 -12.89 5.62 -1.30
C ALA A 232 -11.70 4.83 -0.79
N LEU A 233 -11.03 4.10 -1.68
CA LEU A 233 -9.80 3.38 -1.42
C LEU A 233 -8.67 4.15 -2.09
N SER A 234 -7.93 4.95 -1.30
CA SER A 234 -6.92 5.87 -1.80
C SER A 234 -5.50 5.35 -1.61
N THR A 235 -4.68 5.52 -2.63
CA THR A 235 -3.26 5.18 -2.61
C THR A 235 -2.39 6.24 -3.26
N CYS A 236 -1.08 6.24 -2.94
CA CYS A 236 -0.10 7.01 -3.70
C CYS A 236 0.04 6.41 -5.10
N SER A 237 0.00 7.24 -6.15
CA SER A 237 0.05 6.74 -7.52
C SER A 237 1.46 6.69 -8.09
N ASP A 238 2.37 7.52 -7.58
CA ASP A 238 3.72 7.64 -8.09
C ASP A 238 4.63 8.46 -7.16
N LYS A 239 5.85 8.74 -7.65
CA LYS A 239 6.85 9.57 -6.98
C LYS A 239 6.57 11.08 -7.06
N THR A 240 5.51 11.51 -7.78
CA THR A 240 5.23 12.90 -8.15
C THR A 240 4.05 13.52 -7.40
N ASN A 241 3.70 13.01 -6.22
CA ASN A 241 2.61 13.54 -5.41
C ASN A 241 1.18 13.31 -5.95
N GLY A 242 1.03 12.44 -6.96
CA GLY A 242 -0.27 11.98 -7.45
C GLY A 242 -0.93 11.01 -6.46
N ARG A 243 -2.25 10.96 -6.49
CA ARG A 243 -3.08 10.01 -5.74
C ARG A 243 -4.07 9.36 -6.68
N ARG A 244 -4.40 8.11 -6.41
CA ARG A 244 -5.52 7.42 -7.05
C ARG A 244 -6.49 6.96 -6.00
N ALA A 245 -7.77 6.99 -6.34
CA ALA A 245 -8.77 6.34 -5.52
C ALA A 245 -9.74 5.53 -6.37
N LEU A 246 -10.05 4.36 -5.88
CA LEU A 246 -11.18 3.56 -6.31
C LEU A 246 -12.38 3.97 -5.45
N ILE A 247 -13.46 4.41 -6.10
CA ILE A 247 -14.67 4.88 -5.44
C ILE A 247 -15.73 3.81 -5.54
N ALA A 248 -16.32 3.45 -4.42
CA ALA A 248 -17.40 2.49 -4.36
C ALA A 248 -18.59 3.05 -3.58
N GLU A 249 -19.77 2.66 -4.01
CA GLU A 249 -21.01 2.81 -3.24
C GLU A 249 -21.20 1.60 -2.33
N VAL A 250 -21.64 1.85 -1.11
CA VAL A 250 -21.99 0.82 -0.11
C VAL A 250 -23.47 0.57 -0.16
N LEU A 251 -23.87 -0.66 -0.56
CA LEU A 251 -25.28 -1.08 -0.79
C LEU A 251 -25.86 -1.81 0.42
#